data_4ce3ce45b105943c71ee626e4c27ea6c
#
_entry.id   4ce3ce45b105943c71ee626e4c27ea6c
#
_cell.length_a   1.000
_cell.length_b   1.000
_cell.length_c   1.000
_cell.angle_alpha   90.00
_cell.angle_beta   90.00
_cell.angle_gamma   90.00
#
_symmetry.space_group_name_H-M   'P 1'
#
loop_
_entity.id
_entity.type
_entity.pdbx_description
1 polymer ?
#
loop_
_entity_poly.entity_id
_entity_poly.type
_entity_poly.pdbx_seq_one_letter_code
_entity_poly.pdbx_strand_id
1 'polypeptide(L)'
;MKKIVAVLLTAAALSSTAAYAAPKAKPARIKAAQTQEVRNKANALAFYDLAFNQHKLQEAVSKYVGKTYIQHNSTVADGGQAFIDAFAPFLKENPGSRAEVKRIAAEGDLVFMHVFSRISAQDRGEAVVDIFRFDHNGKIVEHWDVIQSVPEKTVSGHSMF
;
A
#
# COMPACT_ATOMS: atom_id res chain seq x y z
N MET A 1 -57.54 26.96 36.01
CA MET A 1 -56.15 27.39 35.88
C MET A 1 -55.25 26.25 36.46
N LYS A 2 -54.68 25.38 35.61
CA LYS A 2 -53.85 24.25 36.00
C LYS A 2 -52.38 24.66 35.77
N LYS A 3 -51.60 24.75 36.81
CA LYS A 3 -50.13 25.01 36.74
C LYS A 3 -49.39 23.73 36.41
N ILE A 4 -48.67 23.71 35.28
CA ILE A 4 -47.79 22.65 34.89
C ILE A 4 -46.41 22.97 35.45
N VAL A 5 -45.88 22.14 36.37
CA VAL A 5 -44.52 22.23 36.88
C VAL A 5 -43.64 21.36 35.97
N ALA A 6 -42.74 21.98 35.23
CA ALA A 6 -41.75 21.28 34.45
C ALA A 6 -40.53 20.94 35.36
N VAL A 7 -40.30 19.64 35.53
CA VAL A 7 -39.08 19.13 36.21
C VAL A 7 -38.00 18.96 35.15
N LEU A 8 -36.95 19.81 35.20
CA LEU A 8 -35.72 19.59 34.39
C LEU A 8 -34.87 18.54 35.09
N LEU A 9 -34.76 17.35 34.49
CA LEU A 9 -33.73 16.38 34.82
C LEU A 9 -32.47 16.72 34.01
N THR A 10 -31.44 17.25 34.68
CA THR A 10 -30.10 17.37 34.16
C THR A 10 -29.39 16.02 34.30
N ALA A 11 -29.26 15.26 33.19
CA ALA A 11 -28.42 14.07 33.14
C ALA A 11 -26.97 14.51 32.93
N ALA A 12 -26.14 14.43 33.99
CA ALA A 12 -24.69 14.57 33.89
C ALA A 12 -24.11 13.29 33.26
N ALA A 13 -23.76 13.33 31.98
CA ALA A 13 -23.03 12.27 31.32
C ALA A 13 -21.54 12.33 31.75
N LEU A 14 -21.14 11.44 32.66
CA LEU A 14 -19.73 11.18 32.98
C LEU A 14 -19.12 10.41 31.80
N SER A 15 -18.50 11.11 30.85
CA SER A 15 -17.67 10.47 29.81
C SER A 15 -16.31 10.10 30.41
N SER A 16 -16.18 8.84 30.84
CA SER A 16 -14.87 8.26 31.16
C SER A 16 -14.11 8.00 29.86
N THR A 17 -13.24 8.92 29.45
CA THR A 17 -12.24 8.66 28.42
C THR A 17 -11.16 7.76 29.02
N ALA A 18 -11.33 6.44 28.85
CA ALA A 18 -10.23 5.51 29.12
C ALA A 18 -9.15 5.79 28.06
N ALA A 19 -8.10 6.50 28.46
CA ALA A 19 -6.92 6.66 27.62
C ALA A 19 -6.28 5.28 27.41
N TYR A 20 -6.38 4.73 26.21
CA TYR A 20 -5.70 3.51 25.83
C TYR A 20 -4.19 3.80 25.76
N ALA A 21 -3.48 3.54 26.84
CA ALA A 21 -2.03 3.61 26.89
C ALA A 21 -1.45 2.41 26.16
N ALA A 22 -0.94 2.63 24.95
CA ALA A 22 -0.21 1.58 24.22
C ALA A 22 0.97 1.08 25.08
N PRO A 23 1.21 -0.23 25.17
CA PRO A 23 2.32 -0.77 25.95
C PRO A 23 3.66 -0.26 25.41
N LYS A 24 4.52 0.29 26.28
CA LYS A 24 5.85 0.76 25.89
C LYS A 24 6.72 -0.43 25.44
N ALA A 25 7.02 -0.51 24.15
CA ALA A 25 7.87 -1.54 23.60
C ALA A 25 9.32 -1.40 24.11
N LYS A 26 10.02 -2.53 24.35
CA LYS A 26 11.44 -2.52 24.77
C LYS A 26 12.35 -1.97 23.65
N PRO A 27 13.43 -1.22 23.94
CA PRO A 27 14.31 -0.60 22.94
C PRO A 27 14.85 -1.56 21.87
N ALA A 28 15.26 -2.78 22.26
CA ALA A 28 15.73 -3.80 21.33
C ALA A 28 14.66 -4.23 20.31
N ARG A 29 13.40 -4.30 20.73
CA ARG A 29 12.27 -4.64 19.87
C ARG A 29 11.95 -3.52 18.87
N ILE A 30 12.06 -2.26 19.31
CA ILE A 30 11.92 -1.09 18.44
C ILE A 30 13.02 -1.09 17.35
N LYS A 31 14.28 -1.31 17.73
CA LYS A 31 15.40 -1.36 16.77
C LYS A 31 15.25 -2.51 15.75
N ALA A 32 14.82 -3.69 16.19
CA ALA A 32 14.56 -4.83 15.27
C ALA A 32 13.42 -4.54 14.28
N ALA A 33 12.32 -3.94 14.75
CA ALA A 33 11.19 -3.54 13.90
C ALA A 33 11.62 -2.50 12.85
N GLN A 34 12.34 -1.46 13.26
CA GLN A 34 12.88 -0.44 12.36
C GLN A 34 13.81 -1.03 11.29
N THR A 35 14.66 -2.03 11.65
CA THR A 35 15.54 -2.71 10.70
C THR A 35 14.71 -3.52 9.68
N GLN A 36 13.64 -4.19 10.13
CA GLN A 36 12.73 -4.92 9.26
C GLN A 36 12.01 -3.99 8.27
N GLU A 37 11.46 -2.89 8.76
CA GLU A 37 10.76 -1.89 7.93
C GLU A 37 11.69 -1.27 6.88
N VAL A 38 12.94 -0.93 7.24
CA VAL A 38 13.95 -0.42 6.30
C VAL A 38 14.23 -1.44 5.20
N ARG A 39 14.47 -2.71 5.58
CA ARG A 39 14.68 -3.80 4.61
C ARG A 39 13.47 -3.99 3.71
N ASN A 40 12.27 -4.06 4.28
CA ASN A 40 11.05 -4.32 3.52
C ASN A 40 10.76 -3.19 2.52
N LYS A 41 10.98 -1.92 2.90
CA LYS A 41 10.89 -0.79 1.96
C LYS A 41 11.91 -0.91 0.82
N ALA A 42 13.15 -1.26 1.11
CA ALA A 42 14.18 -1.44 0.08
C ALA A 42 13.82 -2.58 -0.88
N ASN A 43 13.29 -3.69 -0.36
CA ASN A 43 12.86 -4.84 -1.17
C ASN A 43 11.63 -4.50 -2.03
N ALA A 44 10.66 -3.73 -1.50
CA ALA A 44 9.50 -3.27 -2.27
C ALA A 44 9.92 -2.38 -3.45
N LEU A 45 10.82 -1.42 -3.21
CA LEU A 45 11.36 -0.54 -4.27
C LEU A 45 12.12 -1.34 -5.33
N ALA A 46 12.96 -2.30 -4.92
CA ALA A 46 13.74 -3.12 -5.85
C ALA A 46 12.86 -4.09 -6.65
N PHE A 47 11.82 -4.67 -6.03
CA PHE A 47 10.80 -5.46 -6.72
C PHE A 47 10.10 -4.64 -7.79
N TYR A 48 9.65 -3.45 -7.42
CA TYR A 48 8.91 -2.56 -8.30
C TYR A 48 9.75 -2.10 -9.50
N ASP A 49 10.99 -1.71 -9.25
CA ASP A 49 11.93 -1.31 -10.31
C ASP A 49 12.23 -2.46 -11.29
N LEU A 50 12.52 -3.66 -10.79
CA LEU A 50 12.74 -4.83 -11.64
C LEU A 50 11.49 -5.19 -12.45
N ALA A 51 10.32 -5.23 -11.81
CA ALA A 51 9.09 -5.65 -12.47
C ALA A 51 8.61 -4.64 -13.52
N PHE A 52 8.46 -3.36 -13.13
CA PHE A 52 7.71 -2.37 -13.92
C PHE A 52 8.58 -1.36 -14.65
N ASN A 53 9.87 -1.20 -14.30
CA ASN A 53 10.78 -0.29 -15.00
C ASN A 53 11.81 -1.02 -15.85
N GLN A 54 12.31 -2.17 -15.36
CA GLN A 54 13.23 -3.02 -16.11
C GLN A 54 12.52 -4.14 -16.89
N HIS A 55 11.23 -4.37 -16.66
CA HIS A 55 10.39 -5.41 -17.27
C HIS A 55 10.95 -6.84 -17.05
N LYS A 56 11.60 -7.08 -15.90
CA LYS A 56 12.22 -8.35 -15.51
C LYS A 56 11.36 -9.10 -14.51
N LEU A 57 10.13 -9.45 -14.90
CA LEU A 57 9.13 -10.07 -14.01
C LEU A 57 9.64 -11.35 -13.34
N GLN A 58 10.28 -12.27 -14.08
CA GLN A 58 10.82 -13.51 -13.53
C GLN A 58 11.88 -13.25 -12.46
N GLU A 59 12.77 -12.29 -12.71
CA GLU A 59 13.82 -11.92 -11.76
C GLU A 59 13.21 -11.26 -10.51
N ALA A 60 12.24 -10.35 -10.69
CA ALA A 60 11.53 -9.68 -9.60
C ALA A 60 10.83 -10.70 -8.69
N VAL A 61 10.05 -11.61 -9.26
CA VAL A 61 9.35 -12.67 -8.53
C VAL A 61 10.33 -13.59 -7.81
N SER A 62 11.35 -14.11 -8.49
CA SER A 62 12.34 -15.00 -7.90
C SER A 62 13.08 -14.38 -6.71
N LYS A 63 13.42 -13.09 -6.80
CA LYS A 63 14.19 -12.39 -5.75
C LYS A 63 13.33 -11.94 -4.59
N TYR A 64 12.11 -11.48 -4.83
CA TYR A 64 11.35 -10.72 -3.82
C TYR A 64 10.03 -11.34 -3.41
N VAL A 65 9.42 -12.21 -4.21
CA VAL A 65 8.15 -12.88 -3.86
C VAL A 65 8.41 -14.16 -3.08
N GLY A 66 7.62 -14.39 -2.03
CA GLY A 66 7.68 -15.57 -1.20
C GLY A 66 7.04 -16.79 -1.86
N LYS A 67 7.15 -17.94 -1.19
CA LYS A 67 6.52 -19.19 -1.65
C LYS A 67 5.00 -19.06 -1.73
N THR A 68 4.41 -18.36 -0.77
CA THR A 68 3.00 -17.97 -0.78
C THR A 68 2.92 -16.53 -1.23
N TYR A 69 2.01 -16.20 -2.15
CA TYR A 69 1.71 -14.84 -2.56
C TYR A 69 0.21 -14.73 -2.78
N ILE A 70 -0.47 -14.16 -1.80
CA ILE A 70 -1.91 -13.93 -1.81
C ILE A 70 -2.18 -12.61 -2.51
N GLN A 71 -3.13 -12.59 -3.46
CA GLN A 71 -3.42 -11.45 -4.30
C GLN A 71 -4.85 -10.95 -4.04
N HIS A 72 -4.97 -9.64 -3.75
CA HIS A 72 -6.27 -8.99 -3.57
C HIS A 72 -6.64 -8.04 -4.71
N ASN A 73 -5.79 -7.90 -5.74
CA ASN A 73 -6.21 -7.27 -6.99
C ASN A 73 -7.26 -8.15 -7.67
N SER A 74 -8.39 -7.56 -8.08
CA SER A 74 -9.55 -8.30 -8.61
C SER A 74 -9.30 -9.01 -9.95
N THR A 75 -8.18 -8.73 -10.60
CA THR A 75 -7.86 -9.23 -11.96
C THR A 75 -6.63 -10.15 -11.99
N VAL A 76 -5.96 -10.36 -10.85
CA VAL A 76 -4.73 -11.17 -10.75
C VAL A 76 -4.94 -12.31 -9.75
N ALA A 77 -4.64 -13.54 -10.15
CA ALA A 77 -4.75 -14.71 -9.27
C ALA A 77 -3.56 -14.81 -8.30
N ASP A 78 -3.68 -15.66 -7.28
CA ASP A 78 -2.64 -15.95 -6.32
C ASP A 78 -1.39 -16.57 -6.97
N GLY A 79 -0.22 -16.26 -6.41
CA GLY A 79 1.06 -16.85 -6.75
C GLY A 79 1.92 -16.00 -7.69
N GLY A 80 3.23 -16.13 -7.53
CA GLY A 80 4.21 -15.38 -8.33
C GLY A 80 4.12 -15.66 -9.83
N GLN A 81 3.74 -16.89 -10.23
CA GLN A 81 3.57 -17.22 -11.65
C GLN A 81 2.34 -16.50 -12.22
N ALA A 82 1.22 -16.44 -11.49
CA ALA A 82 0.03 -15.71 -11.92
C ALA A 82 0.30 -14.21 -12.10
N PHE A 83 1.12 -13.62 -11.23
CA PHE A 83 1.60 -12.25 -11.41
C PHE A 83 2.37 -12.09 -12.73
N ILE A 84 3.30 -13.00 -13.05
CA ILE A 84 4.05 -12.97 -14.32
C ILE A 84 3.11 -13.10 -15.51
N ASP A 85 2.18 -14.06 -15.48
CA ASP A 85 1.24 -14.32 -16.57
C ASP A 85 0.31 -13.13 -16.83
N ALA A 86 -0.08 -12.41 -15.78
CA ALA A 86 -0.91 -11.21 -15.90
C ALA A 86 -0.14 -10.01 -16.49
N PHE A 87 1.10 -9.77 -16.06
CA PHE A 87 1.83 -8.57 -16.45
C PHE A 87 2.74 -8.73 -17.66
N ALA A 88 3.16 -9.95 -18.05
CA ALA A 88 4.05 -10.14 -19.20
C ALA A 88 3.45 -9.67 -20.54
N PRO A 89 2.17 -9.97 -20.87
CA PRO A 89 1.55 -9.43 -22.07
C PRO A 89 1.46 -7.91 -22.04
N PHE A 90 1.02 -7.33 -20.91
CA PHE A 90 0.90 -5.90 -20.71
C PHE A 90 2.23 -5.16 -20.97
N LEU A 91 3.33 -5.62 -20.36
CA LEU A 91 4.64 -4.99 -20.52
C LEU A 91 5.20 -5.14 -21.94
N LYS A 92 4.91 -6.27 -22.60
CA LYS A 92 5.28 -6.50 -24.01
C LYS A 92 4.58 -5.51 -24.94
N GLU A 93 3.30 -5.24 -24.70
CA GLU A 93 2.50 -4.30 -25.49
C GLU A 93 2.85 -2.85 -25.16
N ASN A 94 3.35 -2.58 -23.96
CA ASN A 94 3.66 -1.24 -23.46
C ASN A 94 5.15 -1.10 -23.04
N PRO A 95 6.11 -1.20 -24.00
CA PRO A 95 7.54 -1.19 -23.67
C PRO A 95 8.02 0.16 -23.10
N GLY A 96 7.24 1.23 -23.27
CA GLY A 96 7.47 2.55 -22.69
C GLY A 96 6.88 2.75 -21.29
N SER A 97 6.19 1.73 -20.74
CA SER A 97 5.57 1.84 -19.42
C SER A 97 6.59 2.07 -18.31
N ARG A 98 6.19 2.83 -17.30
CA ARG A 98 7.01 3.17 -16.13
C ARG A 98 6.14 3.30 -14.90
N ALA A 99 6.73 2.98 -13.75
CA ALA A 99 6.13 3.16 -12.44
C ALA A 99 7.09 3.95 -11.54
N GLU A 100 6.67 5.11 -11.07
CA GLU A 100 7.44 6.00 -10.21
C GLU A 100 6.86 6.00 -8.80
N VAL A 101 7.61 5.53 -7.82
CA VAL A 101 7.18 5.57 -6.40
C VAL A 101 7.35 6.99 -5.89
N LYS A 102 6.23 7.64 -5.58
CA LYS A 102 6.18 9.02 -5.07
C LYS A 102 6.35 9.09 -3.55
N ARG A 103 5.80 8.13 -2.83
CA ARG A 103 5.87 8.03 -1.37
C ARG A 103 5.93 6.59 -0.95
N ILE A 104 6.65 6.30 0.14
CA ILE A 104 6.73 4.97 0.72
C ILE A 104 6.76 5.07 2.24
N ALA A 105 5.99 4.24 2.91
CA ALA A 105 5.97 4.08 4.36
C ALA A 105 5.99 2.59 4.73
N ALA A 106 6.36 2.27 5.95
CA ALA A 106 6.24 0.91 6.47
C ALA A 106 5.79 0.94 7.93
N GLU A 107 5.01 -0.07 8.31
CA GLU A 107 4.59 -0.34 9.67
C GLU A 107 4.60 -1.85 9.89
N GLY A 108 5.52 -2.31 10.75
CA GLY A 108 5.69 -3.73 11.03
C GLY A 108 6.11 -4.53 9.78
N ASP A 109 5.23 -5.44 9.34
CA ASP A 109 5.43 -6.27 8.16
C ASP A 109 4.80 -5.70 6.87
N LEU A 110 4.11 -4.55 6.97
CA LEU A 110 3.46 -3.90 5.84
C LEU A 110 4.31 -2.77 5.26
N VAL A 111 4.28 -2.65 3.93
CA VAL A 111 4.83 -1.52 3.18
C VAL A 111 3.72 -0.92 2.32
N PHE A 112 3.58 0.40 2.39
CA PHE A 112 2.61 1.19 1.64
C PHE A 112 3.36 2.05 0.64
N MET A 113 2.95 2.02 -0.62
CA MET A 113 3.54 2.85 -1.68
C MET A 113 2.47 3.65 -2.40
N HIS A 114 2.73 4.92 -2.63
CA HIS A 114 1.95 5.75 -3.55
C HIS A 114 2.75 5.89 -4.84
N VAL A 115 2.18 5.41 -5.94
CA VAL A 115 2.87 5.22 -7.20
C VAL A 115 2.18 5.99 -8.32
N PHE A 116 2.96 6.56 -9.20
CA PHE A 116 2.52 7.05 -10.52
C PHE A 116 2.88 6.00 -11.57
N SER A 117 1.89 5.33 -12.12
CA SER A 117 2.03 4.35 -13.21
C SER A 117 1.56 4.94 -14.53
N ARG A 118 2.26 4.67 -15.64
CA ARG A 118 1.87 5.11 -16.99
C ARG A 118 2.39 4.15 -18.04
N ILE A 119 1.66 4.02 -19.15
CA ILE A 119 2.04 3.16 -20.28
C ILE A 119 2.99 3.84 -21.25
N SER A 120 3.03 5.18 -21.29
CA SER A 120 3.93 5.98 -22.14
C SER A 120 4.18 7.37 -21.54
N ALA A 121 5.07 8.14 -22.16
CA ALA A 121 5.34 9.53 -21.75
C ALA A 121 4.14 10.47 -21.94
N GLN A 122 3.24 10.16 -22.87
CA GLN A 122 2.04 10.96 -23.21
C GLN A 122 0.82 10.52 -22.41
N ASP A 123 0.88 9.38 -21.76
CA ASP A 123 -0.20 8.88 -20.91
C ASP A 123 -0.30 9.70 -19.62
N ARG A 124 -1.54 10.06 -19.24
CA ARG A 124 -1.80 10.70 -17.95
C ARG A 124 -1.57 9.75 -16.79
N GLY A 125 -1.69 8.46 -17.03
CA GLY A 125 -1.39 7.39 -16.08
C GLY A 125 -2.43 7.20 -14.99
N GLU A 126 -2.00 6.53 -13.96
CA GLU A 126 -2.80 6.11 -12.82
C GLU A 126 -2.06 6.41 -11.51
N ALA A 127 -2.82 6.84 -10.52
CA ALA A 127 -2.39 6.87 -9.14
C ALA A 127 -2.72 5.52 -8.51
N VAL A 128 -1.70 4.84 -8.03
CA VAL A 128 -1.83 3.51 -7.42
C VAL A 128 -1.39 3.60 -5.96
N VAL A 129 -2.16 2.99 -5.08
CA VAL A 129 -1.70 2.71 -3.71
C VAL A 129 -1.54 1.20 -3.59
N ASP A 130 -0.29 0.77 -3.50
CA ASP A 130 0.06 -0.63 -3.23
C ASP A 130 0.34 -0.85 -1.76
N ILE A 131 -0.11 -1.99 -1.25
CA ILE A 131 0.19 -2.47 0.09
C ILE A 131 0.78 -3.86 -0.06
N PHE A 132 2.00 -4.06 0.43
CA PHE A 132 2.67 -5.36 0.48
C PHE A 132 2.84 -5.83 1.91
N ARG A 133 2.52 -7.10 2.18
CA ARG A 133 2.94 -7.80 3.39
C ARG A 133 4.21 -8.58 3.11
N PHE A 134 5.14 -8.52 4.06
CA PHE A 134 6.42 -9.21 4.01
C PHE A 134 6.52 -10.30 5.07
N ASP A 135 7.15 -11.42 4.73
CA ASP A 135 7.55 -12.42 5.72
C ASP A 135 8.81 -11.97 6.51
N HIS A 136 9.20 -12.82 7.49
CA HIS A 136 10.40 -12.56 8.31
C HIS A 136 11.72 -12.54 7.51
N ASN A 137 11.75 -13.13 6.30
CA ASN A 137 12.89 -13.12 5.39
C ASN A 137 12.92 -11.90 4.46
N GLY A 138 11.88 -11.05 4.51
CA GLY A 138 11.73 -9.89 3.63
C GLY A 138 11.22 -10.25 2.23
N LYS A 139 10.44 -11.33 2.11
CA LYS A 139 9.74 -11.70 0.88
C LYS A 139 8.31 -11.21 0.92
N ILE A 140 7.81 -10.72 -0.20
CA ILE A 140 6.42 -10.33 -0.40
C ILE A 140 5.56 -11.59 -0.39
N VAL A 141 4.55 -11.64 0.49
CA VAL A 141 3.66 -12.80 0.66
C VAL A 141 2.19 -12.46 0.44
N GLU A 142 1.85 -11.18 0.38
CA GLU A 142 0.48 -10.71 0.17
C GLU A 142 0.47 -9.29 -0.41
N HIS A 143 -0.53 -8.97 -1.24
CA HIS A 143 -0.62 -7.70 -1.95
C HIS A 143 -2.07 -7.23 -2.07
N TRP A 144 -2.28 -5.94 -1.85
CA TRP A 144 -3.49 -5.17 -2.15
C TRP A 144 -3.12 -3.96 -2.99
N ASP A 145 -4.03 -3.51 -3.82
CA ASP A 145 -3.92 -2.22 -4.50
C ASP A 145 -5.25 -1.47 -4.59
N VAL A 146 -5.13 -0.18 -4.79
CA VAL A 146 -6.24 0.71 -5.19
C VAL A 146 -5.73 1.58 -6.33
N ILE A 147 -6.44 1.60 -7.44
CA ILE A 147 -6.04 2.27 -8.67
C ILE A 147 -7.05 3.34 -9.03
N GLN A 148 -6.57 4.54 -9.34
CA GLN A 148 -7.38 5.65 -9.82
C GLN A 148 -6.72 6.31 -11.03
N SER A 149 -7.46 6.42 -12.14
CA SER A 149 -6.98 7.12 -13.33
C SER A 149 -6.75 8.60 -13.06
N VAL A 150 -5.64 9.15 -13.59
CA VAL A 150 -5.31 10.57 -13.46
C VAL A 150 -6.20 11.38 -14.43
N PRO A 151 -7.07 12.28 -13.94
CA PRO A 151 -7.94 13.08 -14.78
C PRO A 151 -7.16 14.15 -15.54
N GLU A 152 -7.74 14.73 -16.58
CA GLU A 152 -7.18 15.89 -17.28
C GLU A 152 -7.04 17.10 -16.33
N LYS A 153 -8.03 17.29 -15.45
CA LYS A 153 -8.04 18.35 -14.45
C LYS A 153 -8.61 17.82 -13.14
N THR A 154 -7.98 18.18 -12.04
CA THR A 154 -8.51 17.95 -10.71
C THR A 154 -9.40 19.12 -10.28
N VAL A 155 -10.43 18.86 -9.49
CA VAL A 155 -11.35 19.91 -9.00
C VAL A 155 -10.64 20.91 -8.11
N SER A 156 -9.67 20.43 -7.31
CA SER A 156 -8.87 21.26 -6.41
C SER A 156 -7.74 22.04 -7.09
N GLY A 157 -7.40 21.69 -8.35
CA GLY A 157 -6.23 22.24 -9.07
C GLY A 157 -4.88 21.64 -8.62
N HIS A 158 -4.86 20.75 -7.61
CA HIS A 158 -3.64 20.08 -7.15
C HIS A 158 -3.39 18.79 -7.92
N SER A 159 -2.09 18.42 -8.09
CA SER A 159 -1.70 17.09 -8.58
C SER A 159 -2.19 15.99 -7.63
N MET A 160 -2.39 14.78 -8.16
CA MET A 160 -2.62 13.57 -7.35
C MET A 160 -1.32 13.03 -6.70
N PHE A 161 -0.16 13.63 -6.99
CA PHE A 161 1.17 13.19 -6.56
C PHE A 161 1.96 14.25 -5.80
#